data_70cc02f6ca28c59846da230775b6df5a
#
_entry.id   70cc02f6ca28c59846da230775b6df5a
#
_cell.length_a   1.000
_cell.length_b   1.000
_cell.length_c   1.000
_cell.angle_alpha   90.00
_cell.angle_beta   90.00
_cell.angle_gamma   90.00
#
_symmetry.space_group_name_H-M   'P 1'
#
loop_
_entity.id
_entity.type
_entity.pdbx_description
1 polymer ?
#
loop_
_entity_poly.entity_id
_entity_poly.type
_entity_poly.pdbx_seq_one_letter_code
_entity_poly.pdbx_strand_id
1 'polypeptide(L)'
;MTEELDRRGQILDAAFEEFAAKGFKGATIKSIAQAAGLQSPALIYWYFPDKEALFREVLGSRIPIVRAVADPTDLMDLPPEELLPRIGRAYFAFEQLDAQTLRLVVAEALRRPEVAEMFVRSGPGRVLEFLKAYLEHQVEIGRLRSHDVRSSARAFIGMLVPQLAGKMFFPALVEDGLTDEDHLQNSVSIFLNGLRPDS
;
A
#
# COMPACT_ATOMS: atom_id res chain seq x y z
N MET A 1 4.67 9.92 26.87
CA MET A 1 4.30 10.13 25.45
C MET A 1 5.39 9.63 24.49
N THR A 2 6.67 9.99 24.66
CA THR A 2 7.76 9.53 23.76
C THR A 2 8.07 8.03 23.91
N GLU A 3 8.14 7.49 25.13
CA GLU A 3 8.35 6.06 25.39
C GLU A 3 7.18 5.18 24.94
N GLU A 4 5.97 5.70 24.99
CA GLU A 4 4.74 4.98 24.59
C GLU A 4 4.63 4.86 23.06
N LEU A 5 5.01 5.92 22.33
CA LEU A 5 5.13 5.91 20.88
C LEU A 5 6.24 4.97 20.40
N ASP A 6 7.37 4.93 21.12
CA ASP A 6 8.48 4.00 20.86
C ASP A 6 8.06 2.54 21.06
N ARG A 7 7.31 2.25 22.13
CA ARG A 7 6.83 0.89 22.44
C ARG A 7 5.81 0.40 21.41
N ARG A 8 4.89 1.26 20.99
CA ARG A 8 3.93 0.94 19.93
C ARG A 8 4.64 0.63 18.61
N GLY A 9 5.66 1.41 18.25
CA GLY A 9 6.52 1.17 17.09
C GLY A 9 7.22 -0.18 17.15
N GLN A 10 7.85 -0.52 18.29
CA GLN A 10 8.53 -1.80 18.52
C GLN A 10 7.57 -3.01 18.35
N ILE A 11 6.31 -2.88 18.82
CA ILE A 11 5.31 -3.94 18.63
C ILE A 11 4.96 -4.09 17.15
N LEU A 12 4.80 -2.99 16.41
CA LEU A 12 4.50 -3.03 14.98
C LEU A 12 5.64 -3.63 14.17
N ASP A 13 6.91 -3.33 14.49
CA ASP A 13 8.08 -3.91 13.85
C ASP A 13 8.14 -5.42 14.10
N ALA A 14 8.03 -5.84 15.34
CA ALA A 14 8.05 -7.26 15.70
C ALA A 14 6.85 -8.02 15.09
N ALA A 15 5.67 -7.39 15.03
CA ALA A 15 4.51 -7.99 14.41
C ALA A 15 4.68 -8.14 12.89
N PHE A 16 5.27 -7.14 12.23
CA PHE A 16 5.58 -7.21 10.80
C PHE A 16 6.48 -8.42 10.50
N GLU A 17 7.59 -8.57 11.20
CA GLU A 17 8.52 -9.70 11.03
C GLU A 17 7.87 -11.06 11.31
N GLU A 18 7.08 -11.15 12.38
CA GLU A 18 6.38 -12.38 12.74
C GLU A 18 5.30 -12.77 11.74
N PHE A 19 4.53 -11.78 11.23
CA PHE A 19 3.53 -12.02 10.19
C PHE A 19 4.20 -12.39 8.86
N ALA A 20 5.33 -11.78 8.55
CA ALA A 20 6.11 -12.09 7.37
C ALA A 20 6.64 -13.53 7.41
N ALA A 21 7.25 -13.93 8.52
CA ALA A 21 7.88 -15.24 8.64
C ALA A 21 6.89 -16.40 8.78
N LYS A 22 5.75 -16.20 9.47
CA LYS A 22 4.84 -17.28 9.89
C LYS A 22 3.43 -17.17 9.31
N GLY A 23 3.15 -16.11 8.54
CA GLY A 23 1.81 -15.77 8.08
C GLY A 23 0.89 -15.31 9.22
N PHE A 24 -0.30 -14.82 8.87
CA PHE A 24 -1.25 -14.32 9.87
C PHE A 24 -1.64 -15.36 10.93
N LYS A 25 -1.87 -16.63 10.55
CA LYS A 25 -2.26 -17.68 11.51
C LYS A 25 -1.11 -18.17 12.39
N GLY A 26 0.07 -18.33 11.80
CA GLY A 26 1.24 -18.87 12.49
C GLY A 26 1.84 -17.88 13.50
N ALA A 27 1.77 -16.58 13.24
CA ALA A 27 2.14 -15.56 14.19
C ALA A 27 1.11 -15.52 15.34
N THR A 28 1.61 -15.50 16.56
CA THR A 28 0.78 -15.43 17.79
C THR A 28 1.10 -14.16 18.58
N ILE A 29 0.14 -13.65 19.34
CA ILE A 29 0.40 -12.52 20.26
C ILE A 29 1.57 -12.81 21.18
N LYS A 30 1.74 -14.07 21.60
CA LYS A 30 2.86 -14.51 22.44
C LYS A 30 4.20 -14.39 21.69
N SER A 31 4.29 -14.88 20.44
CA SER A 31 5.53 -14.80 19.65
C SER A 31 5.88 -13.36 19.29
N ILE A 32 4.88 -12.53 18.98
CA ILE A 32 5.07 -11.09 18.71
C ILE A 32 5.57 -10.37 19.97
N ALA A 33 4.98 -10.63 21.13
CA ALA A 33 5.43 -10.05 22.38
C ALA A 33 6.88 -10.41 22.70
N GLN A 34 7.25 -11.67 22.49
CA GLN A 34 8.62 -12.14 22.66
C GLN A 34 9.59 -11.45 21.70
N ALA A 35 9.24 -11.32 20.42
CA ALA A 35 10.04 -10.63 19.43
C ALA A 35 10.17 -9.12 19.72
N ALA A 36 9.13 -8.50 20.28
CA ALA A 36 9.12 -7.09 20.72
C ALA A 36 9.85 -6.86 22.07
N GLY A 37 10.43 -7.89 22.69
CA GLY A 37 11.08 -7.78 23.99
C GLY A 37 10.12 -7.44 25.14
N LEU A 38 8.83 -7.80 25.03
CA LEU A 38 7.85 -7.53 26.08
C LEU A 38 7.87 -8.63 27.15
N GLN A 39 7.74 -8.21 28.40
CA GLN A 39 7.66 -9.13 29.54
C GLN A 39 6.36 -9.94 29.57
N SER A 40 5.27 -9.41 28.98
CA SER A 40 3.98 -10.08 28.95
C SER A 40 3.26 -9.85 27.62
N PRO A 41 2.66 -10.90 27.01
CA PRO A 41 1.79 -10.76 25.85
C PRO A 41 0.58 -9.84 26.09
N ALA A 42 0.13 -9.72 27.34
CA ALA A 42 -0.99 -8.84 27.71
C ALA A 42 -0.72 -7.36 27.40
N LEU A 43 0.56 -6.94 27.38
CA LEU A 43 0.92 -5.57 27.04
C LEU A 43 0.56 -5.18 25.60
N ILE A 44 0.50 -6.14 24.67
CA ILE A 44 0.08 -5.86 23.29
C ILE A 44 -1.38 -5.40 23.27
N TYR A 45 -2.26 -5.97 24.08
CA TYR A 45 -3.68 -5.63 24.11
C TYR A 45 -3.97 -4.22 24.63
N TRP A 46 -3.00 -3.56 25.27
CA TRP A 46 -3.13 -2.13 25.65
C TRP A 46 -3.05 -1.20 24.42
N TYR A 47 -2.35 -1.65 23.35
CA TYR A 47 -2.16 -0.88 22.12
C TYR A 47 -3.08 -1.34 21.00
N PHE A 48 -3.38 -2.64 20.96
CA PHE A 48 -4.13 -3.28 19.88
C PHE A 48 -5.16 -4.25 20.49
N PRO A 49 -6.47 -4.05 20.24
CA PRO A 49 -7.52 -4.84 20.90
C PRO A 49 -7.48 -6.33 20.54
N ASP A 50 -6.98 -6.65 19.35
CA ASP A 50 -6.85 -8.01 18.84
C ASP A 50 -5.72 -8.12 17.82
N LYS A 51 -5.45 -9.35 17.36
CA LYS A 51 -4.40 -9.62 16.36
C LYS A 51 -4.76 -9.06 14.98
N GLU A 52 -6.02 -9.00 14.65
CA GLU A 52 -6.55 -8.41 13.42
C GLU A 52 -6.30 -6.90 13.37
N ALA A 53 -6.54 -6.21 14.47
CA ALA A 53 -6.25 -4.77 14.59
C ALA A 53 -4.75 -4.49 14.48
N LEU A 54 -3.91 -5.31 15.13
CA LEU A 54 -2.46 -5.23 14.99
C LEU A 54 -2.01 -5.45 13.55
N PHE A 55 -2.54 -6.46 12.87
CA PHE A 55 -2.21 -6.74 11.48
C PHE A 55 -2.62 -5.60 10.54
N ARG A 56 -3.83 -5.04 10.71
CA ARG A 56 -4.30 -3.86 9.94
C ARG A 56 -3.38 -2.67 10.11
N GLU A 57 -2.94 -2.43 11.34
CA GLU A 57 -2.05 -1.31 11.64
C GLU A 57 -0.65 -1.53 11.04
N VAL A 58 -0.14 -2.75 11.10
CA VAL A 58 1.12 -3.14 10.42
C VAL A 58 1.02 -2.85 8.93
N LEU A 59 -0.06 -3.30 8.26
CA LEU A 59 -0.26 -3.02 6.84
C LEU A 59 -0.37 -1.52 6.56
N GLY A 60 -1.15 -0.79 7.37
CA GLY A 60 -1.34 0.65 7.21
C GLY A 60 -0.08 1.48 7.43
N SER A 61 0.78 1.08 8.36
CA SER A 61 1.98 1.83 8.76
C SER A 61 3.23 1.47 7.98
N ARG A 62 3.32 0.25 7.41
CA ARG A 62 4.52 -0.27 6.75
C ARG A 62 4.43 -0.29 5.22
N ILE A 63 3.24 -0.16 4.65
CA ILE A 63 3.07 -0.12 3.20
C ILE A 63 3.29 1.30 2.69
N PRO A 64 4.35 1.59 1.91
CA PRO A 64 4.71 2.95 1.52
C PRO A 64 3.60 3.71 0.80
N ILE A 65 2.89 3.06 -0.12
CA ILE A 65 1.79 3.70 -0.86
C ILE A 65 0.60 4.06 0.05
N VAL A 66 0.32 3.27 1.09
CA VAL A 66 -0.75 3.56 2.05
C VAL A 66 -0.37 4.78 2.90
N ARG A 67 0.90 4.88 3.28
CA ARG A 67 1.42 6.06 3.98
C ARG A 67 1.39 7.31 3.12
N ALA A 68 1.67 7.17 1.82
CA ALA A 68 1.68 8.31 0.89
C ALA A 68 0.31 8.99 0.75
N VAL A 69 -0.80 8.29 1.05
CA VAL A 69 -2.17 8.81 1.00
C VAL A 69 -2.83 8.89 2.38
N ALA A 70 -2.06 8.77 3.47
CA ALA A 70 -2.59 8.74 4.82
C ALA A 70 -3.20 10.08 5.26
N ASP A 71 -2.59 11.20 4.83
CA ASP A 71 -3.13 12.54 4.99
C ASP A 71 -3.44 13.12 3.59
N PRO A 72 -4.70 13.14 3.17
CA PRO A 72 -5.10 13.61 1.86
C PRO A 72 -5.18 15.14 1.74
N THR A 73 -5.12 15.89 2.86
CA THR A 73 -5.47 17.31 2.91
C THR A 73 -4.67 18.13 1.89
N ASP A 74 -3.35 17.96 1.87
CA ASP A 74 -2.45 18.71 0.96
C ASP A 74 -2.34 18.06 -0.43
N LEU A 75 -2.92 16.87 -0.62
CA LEU A 75 -2.78 16.11 -1.86
C LEU A 75 -3.87 16.40 -2.87
N MET A 76 -5.06 16.79 -2.42
CA MET A 76 -6.24 16.94 -3.27
C MET A 76 -6.08 18.04 -4.31
N ASP A 77 -5.37 19.11 -3.99
CA ASP A 77 -5.15 20.27 -4.86
C ASP A 77 -3.90 20.16 -5.74
N LEU A 78 -3.07 19.14 -5.55
CA LEU A 78 -1.90 18.92 -6.41
C LEU A 78 -2.34 18.64 -7.86
N PRO A 79 -1.61 19.18 -8.85
CA PRO A 79 -1.84 18.79 -10.25
C PRO A 79 -1.64 17.28 -10.46
N PRO A 80 -2.42 16.66 -11.38
CA PRO A 80 -2.26 15.23 -11.67
C PRO A 80 -0.86 14.83 -12.11
N GLU A 81 -0.15 15.73 -12.80
CA GLU A 81 1.25 15.57 -13.23
C GLU A 81 2.24 15.47 -12.05
N GLU A 82 1.86 15.96 -10.87
CA GLU A 82 2.68 15.90 -9.65
C GLU A 82 2.26 14.74 -8.75
N LEU A 83 0.94 14.56 -8.55
CA LEU A 83 0.44 13.54 -7.63
C LEU A 83 0.62 12.12 -8.18
N LEU A 84 0.27 11.86 -9.43
CA LEU A 84 0.30 10.49 -9.97
C LEU A 84 1.72 9.90 -9.97
N PRO A 85 2.79 10.63 -10.36
CA PRO A 85 4.16 10.15 -10.19
C PRO A 85 4.53 9.88 -8.73
N ARG A 86 4.07 10.72 -7.78
CA ARG A 86 4.30 10.52 -6.34
C ARG A 86 3.67 9.23 -5.84
N ILE A 87 2.43 8.95 -6.24
CA ILE A 87 1.73 7.70 -5.92
C ILE A 87 2.46 6.50 -6.54
N GLY A 88 2.87 6.59 -7.80
CA GLY A 88 3.58 5.50 -8.47
C GLY A 88 4.94 5.18 -7.85
N ARG A 89 5.73 6.20 -7.48
CA ARG A 89 7.00 5.98 -6.75
C ARG A 89 6.75 5.32 -5.39
N ALA A 90 5.71 5.75 -4.66
CA ALA A 90 5.34 5.12 -3.41
C ALA A 90 4.84 3.67 -3.61
N TYR A 91 4.22 3.37 -4.77
CA TYR A 91 3.84 2.02 -5.15
C TYR A 91 5.07 1.14 -5.40
N PHE A 92 6.06 1.62 -6.14
CA PHE A 92 7.30 0.87 -6.41
C PHE A 92 8.23 0.81 -5.19
N ALA A 93 8.13 1.74 -4.24
CA ALA A 93 8.87 1.66 -2.97
C ALA A 93 8.52 0.41 -2.13
N PHE A 94 7.55 -0.41 -2.56
CA PHE A 94 7.33 -1.76 -2.03
C PHE A 94 8.57 -2.67 -2.14
N GLU A 95 9.49 -2.40 -3.05
CA GLU A 95 10.76 -3.11 -3.14
C GLU A 95 11.65 -2.94 -1.89
N GLN A 96 11.42 -1.87 -1.11
CA GLN A 96 12.10 -1.65 0.18
C GLN A 96 11.57 -2.56 1.28
N LEU A 97 10.40 -3.15 1.09
CA LEU A 97 9.93 -4.25 1.91
C LEU A 97 10.61 -5.53 1.38
N ASP A 98 11.08 -6.38 2.30
CA ASP A 98 11.60 -7.68 1.92
C ASP A 98 10.62 -8.41 0.98
N ALA A 99 11.09 -8.72 -0.22
CA ALA A 99 10.26 -9.35 -1.26
C ALA A 99 9.66 -10.70 -0.78
N GLN A 100 10.33 -11.41 0.13
CA GLN A 100 9.81 -12.64 0.73
C GLN A 100 8.58 -12.35 1.59
N THR A 101 8.65 -11.30 2.39
CA THR A 101 7.53 -10.84 3.23
C THR A 101 6.30 -10.53 2.41
N LEU A 102 6.46 -9.75 1.35
CA LEU A 102 5.32 -9.38 0.51
C LEU A 102 4.74 -10.59 -0.24
N ARG A 103 5.59 -11.51 -0.73
CA ARG A 103 5.15 -12.78 -1.32
C ARG A 103 4.32 -13.61 -0.34
N LEU A 104 4.73 -13.69 0.93
CA LEU A 104 4.00 -14.42 1.97
C LEU A 104 2.64 -13.76 2.27
N VAL A 105 2.60 -12.45 2.40
CA VAL A 105 1.34 -11.71 2.62
C VAL A 105 0.38 -11.91 1.47
N VAL A 106 0.84 -11.80 0.23
CA VAL A 106 0.03 -12.03 -0.98
C VAL A 106 -0.42 -13.48 -1.06
N ALA A 107 0.48 -14.46 -0.82
CA ALA A 107 0.12 -15.88 -0.84
C ALA A 107 -0.91 -16.24 0.24
N GLU A 108 -0.83 -15.63 1.42
CA GLU A 108 -1.80 -15.83 2.49
C GLU A 108 -3.15 -15.18 2.14
N ALA A 109 -3.15 -13.99 1.54
CA ALA A 109 -4.35 -13.32 1.06
C ALA A 109 -5.07 -14.13 -0.04
N LEU A 110 -4.33 -14.74 -0.97
CA LEU A 110 -4.90 -15.60 -2.01
C LEU A 110 -5.52 -16.89 -1.46
N ARG A 111 -5.07 -17.36 -0.31
CA ARG A 111 -5.58 -18.59 0.32
C ARG A 111 -6.76 -18.36 1.26
N ARG A 112 -6.94 -17.14 1.74
CA ARG A 112 -7.86 -16.81 2.82
C ARG A 112 -8.65 -15.56 2.52
N PRO A 113 -9.95 -15.68 2.22
CA PRO A 113 -10.81 -14.53 1.94
C PRO A 113 -10.80 -13.48 3.05
N GLU A 114 -10.74 -13.89 4.32
CA GLU A 114 -10.70 -12.99 5.47
C GLU A 114 -9.40 -12.15 5.52
N VAL A 115 -8.26 -12.76 5.16
CA VAL A 115 -6.97 -12.04 5.08
C VAL A 115 -6.95 -11.13 3.85
N ALA A 116 -7.49 -11.60 2.72
CA ALA A 116 -7.62 -10.81 1.50
C ALA A 116 -8.48 -9.56 1.75
N GLU A 117 -9.63 -9.71 2.39
CA GLU A 117 -10.51 -8.58 2.72
C GLU A 117 -9.81 -7.57 3.65
N MET A 118 -9.12 -8.07 4.67
CA MET A 118 -8.36 -7.23 5.60
C MET A 118 -7.21 -6.51 4.89
N PHE A 119 -6.46 -7.21 4.04
CA PHE A 119 -5.37 -6.62 3.24
C PHE A 119 -5.90 -5.52 2.31
N VAL A 120 -6.98 -5.79 1.58
CA VAL A 120 -7.60 -4.82 0.68
C VAL A 120 -8.08 -3.59 1.45
N ARG A 121 -8.82 -3.76 2.56
CA ARG A 121 -9.35 -2.64 3.36
C ARG A 121 -8.26 -1.78 4.01
N SER A 122 -7.14 -2.38 4.39
CA SER A 122 -6.07 -1.67 5.12
C SER A 122 -5.00 -1.07 4.22
N GLY A 123 -4.92 -1.50 2.97
CA GLY A 123 -3.89 -1.13 2.01
C GLY A 123 -4.45 -0.68 0.66
N PRO A 124 -4.47 -1.57 -0.36
CA PRO A 124 -4.81 -1.18 -1.73
C PRO A 124 -6.18 -0.50 -1.88
N GLY A 125 -7.17 -0.91 -1.08
CA GLY A 125 -8.51 -0.30 -1.11
C GLY A 125 -8.49 1.17 -0.70
N ARG A 126 -7.70 1.53 0.32
CA ARG A 126 -7.56 2.94 0.74
C ARG A 126 -6.95 3.80 -0.36
N VAL A 127 -5.97 3.27 -1.07
CA VAL A 127 -5.35 3.97 -2.19
C VAL A 127 -6.34 4.16 -3.33
N LEU A 128 -7.12 3.14 -3.66
CA LEU A 128 -8.15 3.23 -4.70
C LEU A 128 -9.25 4.23 -4.33
N GLU A 129 -9.72 4.25 -3.08
CA GLU A 129 -10.72 5.24 -2.63
C GLU A 129 -10.14 6.66 -2.65
N PHE A 130 -8.89 6.84 -2.23
CA PHE A 130 -8.21 8.12 -2.34
C PHE A 130 -8.10 8.58 -3.80
N LEU A 131 -7.59 7.73 -4.71
CA LEU A 131 -7.46 8.06 -6.12
C LEU A 131 -8.80 8.39 -6.77
N LYS A 132 -9.87 7.67 -6.41
CA LYS A 132 -11.23 7.96 -6.88
C LYS A 132 -11.65 9.37 -6.45
N ALA A 133 -11.57 9.68 -5.15
CA ALA A 133 -11.93 11.01 -4.63
C ALA A 133 -11.07 12.12 -5.25
N TYR A 134 -9.78 11.87 -5.43
CA TYR A 134 -8.87 12.80 -6.09
C TYR A 134 -9.28 13.06 -7.55
N LEU A 135 -9.54 12.01 -8.34
CA LEU A 135 -9.95 12.16 -9.74
C LEU A 135 -11.31 12.86 -9.86
N GLU A 136 -12.27 12.57 -8.96
CA GLU A 136 -13.54 13.30 -8.87
C GLU A 136 -13.28 14.80 -8.68
N HIS A 137 -12.45 15.17 -7.72
CA HIS A 137 -12.09 16.56 -7.45
C HIS A 137 -11.42 17.23 -8.67
N GLN A 138 -10.47 16.53 -9.34
CA GLN A 138 -9.81 17.08 -10.53
C GLN A 138 -10.78 17.31 -11.72
N VAL A 139 -11.82 16.48 -11.84
CA VAL A 139 -12.91 16.70 -12.82
C VAL A 139 -13.76 17.90 -12.41
N GLU A 140 -14.14 18.03 -11.14
CA GLU A 140 -14.95 19.14 -10.62
C GLU A 140 -14.29 20.50 -10.84
N ILE A 141 -12.97 20.57 -10.66
CA ILE A 141 -12.20 21.83 -10.88
C ILE A 141 -11.73 21.99 -12.33
N GLY A 142 -12.16 21.11 -13.25
CA GLY A 142 -11.93 21.23 -14.69
C GLY A 142 -10.52 20.90 -15.18
N ARG A 143 -9.65 20.30 -14.34
CA ARG A 143 -8.32 19.86 -14.75
C ARG A 143 -8.34 18.56 -15.56
N LEU A 144 -9.35 17.73 -15.35
CA LEU A 144 -9.60 16.51 -16.11
C LEU A 144 -11.01 16.55 -16.74
N ARG A 145 -11.17 15.91 -17.91
CA ARG A 145 -12.47 15.72 -18.52
C ARG A 145 -13.34 14.77 -17.71
N SER A 146 -14.66 14.83 -17.90
CA SER A 146 -15.59 13.87 -17.28
C SER A 146 -15.32 12.44 -17.76
N HIS A 147 -15.24 11.49 -16.83
CA HIS A 147 -15.00 10.06 -17.10
C HIS A 147 -15.48 9.20 -15.92
N ASP A 148 -15.47 7.87 -16.06
CA ASP A 148 -15.70 6.97 -14.92
C ASP A 148 -14.45 6.90 -14.03
N VAL A 149 -14.45 7.69 -12.95
CA VAL A 149 -13.31 7.82 -12.02
C VAL A 149 -12.95 6.49 -11.33
N ARG A 150 -13.92 5.58 -11.15
CA ARG A 150 -13.67 4.26 -10.54
C ARG A 150 -12.85 3.37 -11.47
N SER A 151 -13.24 3.36 -12.76
CA SER A 151 -12.49 2.65 -13.80
C SER A 151 -11.10 3.26 -13.97
N SER A 152 -11.01 4.58 -14.00
CA SER A 152 -9.73 5.29 -14.16
C SER A 152 -8.77 5.06 -13.00
N ALA A 153 -9.24 5.10 -11.75
CA ALA A 153 -8.41 4.79 -10.59
C ALA A 153 -7.84 3.35 -10.65
N ARG A 154 -8.68 2.38 -11.03
CA ARG A 154 -8.24 0.98 -11.24
C ARG A 154 -7.27 0.85 -12.41
N ALA A 155 -7.51 1.55 -13.51
CA ALA A 155 -6.66 1.53 -14.69
C ALA A 155 -5.26 2.07 -14.34
N PHE A 156 -5.17 3.19 -13.64
CA PHE A 156 -3.88 3.74 -13.22
C PHE A 156 -3.07 2.75 -12.38
N ILE A 157 -3.66 2.19 -11.32
CA ILE A 157 -2.99 1.15 -10.53
C ILE A 157 -2.67 -0.08 -11.38
N GLY A 158 -3.59 -0.49 -12.26
CA GLY A 158 -3.39 -1.62 -13.18
C GLY A 158 -2.21 -1.46 -14.12
N MET A 159 -1.86 -0.22 -14.51
CA MET A 159 -0.67 0.05 -15.33
C MET A 159 0.64 -0.15 -14.54
N LEU A 160 0.62 -0.02 -13.21
CA LEU A 160 1.80 -0.18 -12.36
C LEU A 160 2.01 -1.64 -11.89
N VAL A 161 0.90 -2.40 -11.76
CA VAL A 161 0.92 -3.76 -11.22
C VAL A 161 1.86 -4.71 -11.99
N PRO A 162 1.88 -4.74 -13.35
CA PRO A 162 2.73 -5.68 -14.09
C PRO A 162 4.22 -5.51 -13.78
N GLN A 163 4.69 -4.28 -13.63
CA GLN A 163 6.09 -4.00 -13.32
C GLN A 163 6.47 -4.55 -11.94
N LEU A 164 5.69 -4.25 -10.89
CA LEU A 164 5.94 -4.76 -9.54
C LEU A 164 5.77 -6.28 -9.47
N ALA A 165 4.68 -6.81 -10.04
CA ALA A 165 4.42 -8.26 -10.04
C ALA A 165 5.48 -9.03 -10.85
N GLY A 166 5.94 -8.46 -11.96
CA GLY A 166 7.05 -9.00 -12.74
C GLY A 166 8.29 -9.17 -11.87
N LYS A 167 8.78 -8.11 -11.26
CA LYS A 167 9.95 -8.16 -10.37
C LYS A 167 9.79 -9.17 -9.23
N MET A 168 8.60 -9.29 -8.67
CA MET A 168 8.35 -10.16 -7.53
C MET A 168 8.15 -11.63 -7.88
N PHE A 169 7.42 -11.91 -8.95
CA PHE A 169 6.94 -13.27 -9.25
C PHE A 169 7.43 -13.79 -10.60
N PHE A 170 7.68 -12.90 -11.56
CA PHE A 170 7.96 -13.26 -12.96
C PHE A 170 9.07 -12.37 -13.55
N PRO A 171 10.33 -12.41 -13.00
CA PRO A 171 11.40 -11.50 -13.42
C PRO A 171 11.60 -11.43 -14.94
N ALA A 172 11.48 -12.57 -15.63
CA ALA A 172 11.63 -12.63 -17.08
C ALA A 172 10.63 -11.76 -17.87
N LEU A 173 9.55 -11.27 -17.25
CA LEU A 173 8.59 -10.36 -17.91
C LEU A 173 9.04 -8.90 -17.90
N VAL A 174 10.03 -8.55 -17.07
CA VAL A 174 10.49 -7.16 -16.85
C VAL A 174 12.01 -7.01 -16.97
N GLU A 175 12.72 -8.04 -17.46
CA GLU A 175 14.16 -8.01 -17.75
C GLU A 175 14.44 -7.43 -19.15
N ASP A 176 13.76 -6.36 -19.51
CA ASP A 176 13.86 -5.67 -20.80
C ASP A 176 14.70 -4.36 -20.72
N GLY A 177 15.23 -4.04 -19.53
CA GLY A 177 16.02 -2.87 -19.28
C GLY A 177 15.21 -1.59 -18.97
N LEU A 178 13.85 -1.68 -18.94
CA LEU A 178 12.99 -0.57 -18.56
C LEU A 178 13.08 -0.33 -17.05
N THR A 179 13.43 0.89 -16.65
CA THR A 179 13.45 1.25 -15.22
C THR A 179 12.04 1.50 -14.69
N ASP A 180 11.86 1.43 -13.37
CA ASP A 180 10.58 1.76 -12.73
C ASP A 180 10.16 3.20 -13.01
N GLU A 181 11.12 4.11 -13.03
CA GLU A 181 10.83 5.52 -13.33
C GLU A 181 10.41 5.70 -14.79
N ASP A 182 11.06 5.03 -15.76
CA ASP A 182 10.65 5.08 -17.17
C ASP A 182 9.24 4.50 -17.35
N HIS A 183 8.96 3.34 -16.72
CA HIS A 183 7.63 2.72 -16.75
C HIS A 183 6.58 3.64 -16.16
N LEU A 184 6.89 4.27 -15.01
CA LEU A 184 6.00 5.20 -14.33
C LEU A 184 5.71 6.43 -15.19
N GLN A 185 6.71 7.08 -15.73
CA GLN A 185 6.54 8.28 -16.55
C GLN A 185 5.71 8.00 -17.80
N ASN A 186 5.97 6.87 -18.47
CA ASN A 186 5.16 6.44 -19.60
C ASN A 186 3.70 6.17 -19.20
N SER A 187 3.48 5.46 -18.09
CA SER A 187 2.14 5.15 -17.59
C SER A 187 1.36 6.42 -17.25
N VAL A 188 1.98 7.38 -16.56
CA VAL A 188 1.37 8.68 -16.23
C VAL A 188 1.05 9.45 -17.51
N SER A 189 1.97 9.50 -18.47
CA SER A 189 1.76 10.19 -19.75
C SER A 189 0.58 9.61 -20.52
N ILE A 190 0.51 8.28 -20.66
CA ILE A 190 -0.59 7.58 -21.34
C ILE A 190 -1.92 7.86 -20.62
N PHE A 191 -1.93 7.74 -19.30
CA PHE A 191 -3.12 7.95 -18.49
C PHE A 191 -3.66 9.38 -18.62
N LEU A 192 -2.80 10.38 -18.45
CA LEU A 192 -3.20 11.79 -18.52
C LEU A 192 -3.59 12.22 -19.92
N ASN A 193 -2.93 11.75 -20.98
CA ASN A 193 -3.31 12.05 -22.35
C ASN A 193 -4.73 11.55 -22.68
N GLY A 194 -5.18 10.45 -22.03
CA GLY A 194 -6.55 9.96 -22.14
C GLY A 194 -7.59 10.77 -21.36
N LEU A 195 -7.16 11.61 -20.41
CA LEU A 195 -8.04 12.31 -19.47
C LEU A 195 -7.97 13.84 -19.55
N ARG A 196 -7.12 14.41 -20.40
CA ARG A 196 -7.08 15.86 -20.62
C ARG A 196 -8.42 16.36 -21.14
N PRO A 197 -8.85 17.57 -20.77
CA PRO A 197 -10.01 18.21 -21.36
C PRO A 197 -9.86 18.31 -22.87
N ASP A 198 -10.97 18.15 -23.58
CA ASP A 198 -11.02 18.42 -25.02
C ASP A 198 -10.72 19.89 -25.28
N SER A 199 -9.88 20.19 -26.26
CA SER A 199 -9.42 21.53 -26.63
C SER A 199 -10.56 22.37 -27.19
#